data_e267fa426278797c02d74e4596bddab8
#
_entry.id   e267fa426278797c02d74e4596bddab8
#
_cell.length_a   1.000
_cell.length_b   1.000
_cell.length_c   1.000
_cell.angle_alpha   90.00
_cell.angle_beta   90.00
_cell.angle_gamma   90.00
#
_symmetry.space_group_name_H-M   'P 1'
#
loop_
_entity.id
_entity.type
_entity.pdbx_description
1 polymer ?
#
loop_
_entity_poly.entity_id
_entity_poly.type
_entity_poly.pdbx_seq_one_letter_code
_entity_poly.pdbx_strand_id
1 'polypeptide(L)'
;MEASESKILIVDDQVTNRRKLSLAVRHLGHVAETTNNGAEALEILRSGTKYDLVLLDILMPGMDGHEVLSRMKADEALRDIPVIVISALEEMDSVVTSIERGAEDYLAKDFKPALLRARISACLEKKQLRDAVVQQRDFISDVFGKYVPESVARAVVEQNGALAPIRTVATILYTDIAGFTMAAESMSPDAVFGMLNEYFPAVIEPIHQHGGVINQFQGDAMLVTFNIPVADNRHADNALRAARAIQTITHERTFAGISLNTRIGINSGEVIAGNVGSGERINYTVHGDAVNLAARLEQLNKQFDTDVLVSESTIDLLHDQYNLSPIGDAEIRGKRKSVRIHQLTPSDCIGANCRSAQSSRT
;
A
#
# COMPACT_ATOMS: atom_id res chain seq x y z
N MET A 1 -12.48 -32.75 11.20
CA MET A 1 -12.59 -31.29 10.97
C MET A 1 -14.03 -30.93 11.29
N GLU A 2 -14.26 -30.17 12.37
CA GLU A 2 -15.57 -29.59 12.66
C GLU A 2 -15.93 -28.65 11.53
N ALA A 3 -17.09 -28.87 10.90
CA ALA A 3 -17.59 -27.99 9.86
C ALA A 3 -17.84 -26.62 10.50
N SER A 4 -17.13 -25.57 10.07
CA SER A 4 -17.40 -24.24 10.55
C SER A 4 -18.82 -23.84 10.17
N GLU A 5 -19.57 -23.29 11.12
CA GLU A 5 -20.93 -22.82 10.92
C GLU A 5 -20.92 -21.70 9.86
N SER A 6 -21.59 -21.93 8.73
CA SER A 6 -21.70 -20.97 7.61
C SER A 6 -23.08 -20.37 7.56
N LYS A 7 -23.18 -19.11 7.11
CA LYS A 7 -24.46 -18.40 6.97
C LYS A 7 -24.96 -18.46 5.53
N ILE A 8 -26.14 -19.05 5.33
CA ILE A 8 -26.73 -19.31 4.00
C ILE A 8 -28.03 -18.53 3.86
N LEU A 9 -28.11 -17.69 2.82
CA LEU A 9 -29.36 -17.01 2.47
C LEU A 9 -30.17 -17.90 1.50
N ILE A 10 -31.46 -18.08 1.79
CA ILE A 10 -32.40 -18.84 0.97
C ILE A 10 -33.43 -17.86 0.41
N VAL A 11 -33.50 -17.77 -0.91
CA VAL A 11 -34.41 -16.90 -1.66
C VAL A 11 -35.35 -17.76 -2.49
N ASP A 12 -36.62 -17.79 -2.14
CA ASP A 12 -37.65 -18.58 -2.82
C ASP A 12 -39.04 -17.98 -2.45
N ASP A 13 -39.94 -17.76 -3.40
CA ASP A 13 -41.25 -17.15 -3.16
C ASP A 13 -42.20 -18.10 -2.39
N GLN A 14 -41.97 -19.42 -2.48
CA GLN A 14 -42.84 -20.44 -1.89
C GLN A 14 -42.45 -20.77 -0.45
N VAL A 15 -43.32 -20.53 0.51
CA VAL A 15 -43.09 -20.81 1.94
C VAL A 15 -42.68 -22.27 2.21
N THR A 16 -43.26 -23.24 1.48
CA THR A 16 -42.98 -24.65 1.65
C THR A 16 -41.54 -24.99 1.28
N ASN A 17 -41.05 -24.46 0.17
CA ASN A 17 -39.66 -24.64 -0.29
C ASN A 17 -38.69 -23.98 0.67
N ARG A 18 -38.93 -22.74 1.09
CA ARG A 18 -38.09 -22.05 2.09
C ARG A 18 -37.97 -22.87 3.38
N ARG A 19 -39.09 -23.40 3.89
CA ARG A 19 -39.08 -24.26 5.10
C ARG A 19 -38.27 -25.53 4.90
N LYS A 20 -38.49 -26.24 3.78
CA LYS A 20 -37.76 -27.46 3.44
C LYS A 20 -36.26 -27.24 3.38
N LEU A 21 -35.83 -26.17 2.66
CA LEU A 21 -34.43 -25.79 2.50
C LEU A 21 -33.81 -25.33 3.85
N SER A 22 -34.51 -24.48 4.59
CA SER A 22 -34.04 -24.01 5.90
C SER A 22 -33.83 -25.17 6.90
N LEU A 23 -34.76 -26.12 6.98
CA LEU A 23 -34.59 -27.30 7.81
C LEU A 23 -33.40 -28.14 7.36
N ALA A 24 -33.23 -28.35 6.05
CA ALA A 24 -32.12 -29.12 5.53
C ALA A 24 -30.76 -28.45 5.79
N VAL A 25 -30.64 -27.13 5.59
CA VAL A 25 -29.43 -26.34 5.87
C VAL A 25 -29.06 -26.37 7.34
N ARG A 26 -30.04 -26.23 8.24
CA ARG A 26 -29.82 -26.35 9.71
C ARG A 26 -29.39 -27.73 10.14
N HIS A 27 -29.94 -28.80 9.55
CA HIS A 27 -29.50 -30.17 9.82
C HIS A 27 -28.04 -30.44 9.38
N LEU A 28 -27.52 -29.61 8.46
CA LEU A 28 -26.12 -29.67 8.07
C LEU A 28 -25.19 -28.87 9.00
N GLY A 29 -25.72 -28.19 10.02
CA GLY A 29 -24.95 -27.39 10.97
C GLY A 29 -24.69 -25.96 10.51
N HIS A 30 -25.49 -25.42 9.57
CA HIS A 30 -25.35 -24.07 9.07
C HIS A 30 -26.51 -23.16 9.51
N VAL A 31 -26.30 -21.85 9.54
CA VAL A 31 -27.33 -20.86 9.80
C VAL A 31 -28.09 -20.57 8.50
N ALA A 32 -29.42 -20.71 8.55
CA ALA A 32 -30.30 -20.40 7.43
C ALA A 32 -31.09 -19.13 7.71
N GLU A 33 -30.95 -18.14 6.84
CA GLU A 33 -31.81 -16.96 6.75
C GLU A 33 -32.65 -17.04 5.46
N THR A 34 -33.89 -16.54 5.48
CA THR A 34 -34.80 -16.73 4.35
C THR A 34 -35.47 -15.43 3.95
N THR A 35 -35.65 -15.23 2.66
CA THR A 35 -36.48 -14.14 2.09
C THR A 35 -37.37 -14.68 0.96
N ASN A 36 -38.43 -13.95 0.65
CA ASN A 36 -39.46 -14.39 -0.31
C ASN A 36 -39.41 -13.69 -1.67
N ASN A 37 -38.47 -12.77 -1.87
CA ASN A 37 -38.33 -12.08 -3.14
C ASN A 37 -36.89 -11.62 -3.40
N GLY A 38 -36.58 -11.38 -4.68
CA GLY A 38 -35.24 -11.03 -5.12
C GLY A 38 -34.77 -9.64 -4.70
N ALA A 39 -35.68 -8.66 -4.59
CA ALA A 39 -35.30 -7.30 -4.22
C ALA A 39 -34.86 -7.23 -2.76
N GLU A 40 -35.61 -7.85 -1.85
CA GLU A 40 -35.27 -7.98 -0.44
C GLU A 40 -33.95 -8.76 -0.24
N ALA A 41 -33.71 -9.81 -1.08
CA ALA A 41 -32.47 -10.56 -1.03
C ALA A 41 -31.24 -9.67 -1.30
N LEU A 42 -31.30 -8.78 -2.30
CA LEU A 42 -30.23 -7.84 -2.57
C LEU A 42 -30.03 -6.80 -1.46
N GLU A 43 -31.10 -6.34 -0.82
CA GLU A 43 -31.03 -5.44 0.33
C GLU A 43 -30.35 -6.13 1.52
N ILE A 44 -30.75 -7.37 1.84
CA ILE A 44 -30.16 -8.19 2.89
C ILE A 44 -28.68 -8.42 2.63
N LEU A 45 -28.30 -8.77 1.42
CA LEU A 45 -26.89 -9.02 1.05
C LEU A 45 -26.02 -7.74 1.16
N ARG A 46 -26.60 -6.56 0.92
CA ARG A 46 -25.92 -5.25 1.05
C ARG A 46 -25.92 -4.68 2.47
N SER A 47 -26.65 -5.27 3.40
CA SER A 47 -26.76 -4.77 4.79
C SER A 47 -25.48 -4.87 5.63
N GLY A 48 -24.40 -5.40 5.06
CA GLY A 48 -23.12 -5.62 5.76
C GLY A 48 -23.00 -6.98 6.46
N THR A 49 -24.07 -7.77 6.49
CA THR A 49 -24.00 -9.14 6.97
C THR A 49 -23.32 -10.04 5.95
N LYS A 50 -22.28 -10.77 6.36
CA LYS A 50 -21.58 -11.71 5.47
C LYS A 50 -22.37 -13.00 5.31
N TYR A 51 -22.60 -13.40 4.07
CA TYR A 51 -23.16 -14.69 3.70
C TYR A 51 -22.12 -15.53 2.99
N ASP A 52 -22.13 -16.84 3.25
CA ASP A 52 -21.19 -17.80 2.67
C ASP A 52 -21.73 -18.47 1.41
N LEU A 53 -23.06 -18.48 1.26
CA LEU A 53 -23.74 -19.10 0.13
C LEU A 53 -25.14 -18.51 -0.02
N VAL A 54 -25.63 -18.45 -1.26
CA VAL A 54 -27.04 -18.15 -1.57
C VAL A 54 -27.67 -19.35 -2.25
N LEU A 55 -28.82 -19.79 -1.77
CA LEU A 55 -29.71 -20.69 -2.47
C LEU A 55 -30.82 -19.89 -3.11
N LEU A 56 -30.88 -19.84 -4.45
CA LEU A 56 -31.69 -18.89 -5.19
C LEU A 56 -32.67 -19.60 -6.12
N ASP A 57 -33.96 -19.41 -5.89
CA ASP A 57 -34.98 -19.83 -6.85
C ASP A 57 -34.95 -18.95 -8.10
N ILE A 58 -35.12 -19.57 -9.26
CA ILE A 58 -35.20 -18.86 -10.55
C ILE A 58 -36.54 -18.20 -10.73
N LEU A 59 -37.61 -18.94 -10.53
CA LEU A 59 -38.98 -18.49 -10.80
C LEU A 59 -39.57 -17.79 -9.59
N MET A 60 -39.44 -16.49 -9.55
CA MET A 60 -40.06 -15.64 -8.53
C MET A 60 -40.83 -14.50 -9.15
N PRO A 61 -41.95 -14.08 -8.55
CA PRO A 61 -42.70 -12.91 -9.05
C PRO A 61 -41.91 -11.62 -8.84
N GLY A 62 -42.00 -10.72 -9.80
CA GLY A 62 -41.32 -9.43 -9.79
C GLY A 62 -39.88 -9.56 -10.30
N MET A 63 -38.89 -9.57 -9.39
CA MET A 63 -37.48 -9.80 -9.72
C MET A 63 -37.20 -11.30 -9.71
N ASP A 64 -36.93 -11.88 -10.88
CA ASP A 64 -36.55 -13.28 -11.03
C ASP A 64 -35.13 -13.61 -10.55
N GLY A 65 -34.81 -14.90 -10.40
CA GLY A 65 -33.49 -15.33 -9.92
C GLY A 65 -32.37 -15.00 -10.89
N HIS A 66 -32.61 -14.94 -12.18
CA HIS A 66 -31.59 -14.54 -13.15
C HIS A 66 -31.19 -13.07 -13.02
N GLU A 67 -32.16 -12.20 -12.72
CA GLU A 67 -31.92 -10.79 -12.47
C GLU A 67 -31.16 -10.58 -11.16
N VAL A 68 -31.53 -11.30 -10.09
CA VAL A 68 -30.82 -11.29 -8.81
C VAL A 68 -29.36 -11.72 -9.02
N LEU A 69 -29.14 -12.84 -9.68
CA LEU A 69 -27.80 -13.36 -9.98
C LEU A 69 -26.95 -12.36 -10.76
N SER A 70 -27.53 -11.80 -11.84
CA SER A 70 -26.83 -10.81 -12.67
C SER A 70 -26.42 -9.56 -11.87
N ARG A 71 -27.30 -9.06 -11.00
CA ARG A 71 -27.00 -7.91 -10.12
C ARG A 71 -25.95 -8.25 -9.06
N MET A 72 -25.99 -9.46 -8.47
CA MET A 72 -24.96 -9.93 -7.55
C MET A 72 -23.58 -10.01 -8.23
N LYS A 73 -23.50 -10.54 -9.46
CA LYS A 73 -22.23 -10.70 -10.17
C LYS A 73 -21.66 -9.38 -10.72
N ALA A 74 -22.51 -8.36 -10.90
CA ALA A 74 -22.09 -7.02 -11.27
C ALA A 74 -21.61 -6.18 -10.06
N ASP A 75 -21.96 -6.56 -8.85
CA ASP A 75 -21.62 -5.85 -7.60
C ASP A 75 -20.30 -6.39 -7.02
N GLU A 76 -19.29 -5.52 -6.85
CA GLU A 76 -17.98 -5.92 -6.33
C GLU A 76 -18.03 -6.55 -4.95
N ALA A 77 -18.95 -6.13 -4.10
CA ALA A 77 -19.10 -6.66 -2.74
C ALA A 77 -19.81 -8.02 -2.71
N LEU A 78 -20.59 -8.37 -3.73
CA LEU A 78 -21.45 -9.55 -3.76
C LEU A 78 -20.98 -10.63 -4.75
N ARG A 79 -20.20 -10.26 -5.77
CA ARG A 79 -19.83 -11.15 -6.88
C ARG A 79 -19.14 -12.45 -6.47
N ASP A 80 -18.43 -12.42 -5.34
CA ASP A 80 -17.66 -13.55 -4.83
C ASP A 80 -18.48 -14.51 -3.95
N ILE A 81 -19.72 -14.13 -3.61
CA ILE A 81 -20.63 -15.02 -2.91
C ILE A 81 -21.11 -16.10 -3.89
N PRO A 82 -20.88 -17.41 -3.59
CA PRO A 82 -21.36 -18.48 -4.43
C PRO A 82 -22.89 -18.56 -4.40
N VAL A 83 -23.48 -18.87 -5.53
CA VAL A 83 -24.93 -19.03 -5.70
C VAL A 83 -25.21 -20.40 -6.24
N ILE A 84 -26.04 -21.19 -5.52
CA ILE A 84 -26.66 -22.41 -6.06
C ILE A 84 -28.08 -22.04 -6.50
N VAL A 85 -28.34 -22.19 -7.77
CA VAL A 85 -29.66 -21.92 -8.33
C VAL A 85 -30.56 -23.13 -8.11
N ILE A 86 -31.82 -22.88 -7.74
CA ILE A 86 -32.85 -23.91 -7.52
C ILE A 86 -33.88 -23.78 -8.64
N SER A 87 -34.12 -24.89 -9.39
CA SER A 87 -34.99 -24.89 -10.55
C SER A 87 -35.83 -26.17 -10.64
N ALA A 88 -36.94 -26.14 -11.37
CA ALA A 88 -37.66 -27.35 -11.75
C ALA A 88 -36.88 -28.13 -12.82
N LEU A 89 -37.05 -29.47 -12.82
CA LEU A 89 -36.33 -30.36 -13.74
C LEU A 89 -36.62 -30.11 -15.23
N GLU A 90 -37.74 -29.45 -15.55
CA GLU A 90 -38.17 -29.15 -16.93
C GLU A 90 -37.52 -27.91 -17.54
N GLU A 91 -36.66 -27.20 -16.76
CA GLU A 91 -36.07 -25.90 -17.14
C GLU A 91 -34.55 -25.99 -17.42
N MET A 92 -34.11 -27.00 -18.17
CA MET A 92 -32.68 -27.22 -18.46
C MET A 92 -32.03 -25.99 -19.15
N ASP A 93 -32.71 -25.30 -20.03
CA ASP A 93 -32.21 -24.08 -20.71
C ASP A 93 -31.97 -22.95 -19.68
N SER A 94 -32.82 -22.86 -18.68
CA SER A 94 -32.70 -21.89 -17.57
C SER A 94 -31.52 -22.19 -16.67
N VAL A 95 -31.19 -23.46 -16.46
CA VAL A 95 -30.00 -23.90 -15.71
C VAL A 95 -28.72 -23.52 -16.44
N VAL A 96 -28.62 -23.81 -17.75
CA VAL A 96 -27.47 -23.43 -18.57
C VAL A 96 -27.25 -21.91 -18.53
N THR A 97 -28.32 -21.15 -18.74
CA THR A 97 -28.28 -19.68 -18.64
C THR A 97 -27.79 -19.20 -17.27
N SER A 98 -28.18 -19.86 -16.18
CA SER A 98 -27.73 -19.49 -14.84
C SER A 98 -26.23 -19.74 -14.62
N ILE A 99 -25.70 -20.86 -15.09
CA ILE A 99 -24.27 -21.17 -15.02
C ILE A 99 -23.46 -20.16 -15.85
N GLU A 100 -23.92 -19.84 -17.08
CA GLU A 100 -23.27 -18.82 -17.92
C GLU A 100 -23.27 -17.42 -17.28
N ARG A 101 -24.29 -17.11 -16.47
CA ARG A 101 -24.37 -15.86 -15.68
C ARG A 101 -23.59 -15.90 -14.37
N GLY A 102 -22.87 -16.99 -14.09
CA GLY A 102 -21.98 -17.12 -12.95
C GLY A 102 -22.57 -17.76 -11.71
N ALA A 103 -23.65 -18.54 -11.83
CA ALA A 103 -24.05 -19.45 -10.77
C ALA A 103 -22.96 -20.52 -10.54
N GLU A 104 -22.66 -20.82 -9.29
CA GLU A 104 -21.63 -21.81 -8.92
C GLU A 104 -22.11 -23.23 -9.22
N ASP A 105 -23.42 -23.48 -9.01
CA ASP A 105 -24.04 -24.79 -9.20
C ASP A 105 -25.57 -24.65 -9.30
N TYR A 106 -26.25 -25.77 -9.56
CA TYR A 106 -27.71 -25.84 -9.56
C TYR A 106 -28.24 -27.04 -8.77
N LEU A 107 -29.50 -26.95 -8.34
CA LEU A 107 -30.20 -27.99 -7.60
C LEU A 107 -31.67 -28.08 -8.07
N ALA A 108 -32.14 -29.30 -8.38
CA ALA A 108 -33.56 -29.51 -8.71
C ALA A 108 -34.45 -29.33 -7.47
N LYS A 109 -35.68 -28.79 -7.62
CA LYS A 109 -36.63 -28.55 -6.49
C LYS A 109 -37.03 -29.84 -5.77
N ASP A 110 -36.98 -30.98 -6.44
CA ASP A 110 -37.26 -32.30 -5.89
C ASP A 110 -36.02 -33.04 -5.36
N PHE A 111 -34.99 -32.25 -4.98
CA PHE A 111 -33.70 -32.76 -4.53
C PHE A 111 -33.76 -33.79 -3.41
N LYS A 112 -32.86 -34.76 -3.43
CA LYS A 112 -32.54 -35.62 -2.31
C LYS A 112 -31.64 -34.90 -1.29
N PRO A 113 -31.84 -35.01 0.04
CA PRO A 113 -31.02 -34.32 1.05
C PRO A 113 -29.51 -34.57 0.90
N ALA A 114 -29.11 -35.78 0.47
CA ALA A 114 -27.72 -36.10 0.21
C ALA A 114 -27.10 -35.24 -0.93
N LEU A 115 -27.87 -34.91 -1.97
CA LEU A 115 -27.41 -34.05 -3.08
C LEU A 115 -27.27 -32.60 -2.64
N LEU A 116 -28.24 -32.06 -1.90
CA LEU A 116 -28.15 -30.72 -1.33
C LEU A 116 -26.89 -30.59 -0.46
N ARG A 117 -26.65 -31.57 0.42
CA ARG A 117 -25.43 -31.62 1.25
C ARG A 117 -24.18 -31.56 0.39
N ALA A 118 -24.04 -32.41 -0.62
CA ALA A 118 -22.87 -32.49 -1.48
C ALA A 118 -22.61 -31.15 -2.20
N ARG A 119 -23.66 -30.48 -2.72
CA ARG A 119 -23.57 -29.21 -3.43
C ARG A 119 -23.16 -28.06 -2.48
N ILE A 120 -23.82 -27.95 -1.32
CA ILE A 120 -23.48 -26.94 -0.31
C ILE A 120 -22.03 -27.12 0.13
N SER A 121 -21.63 -28.36 0.49
CA SER A 121 -20.25 -28.61 0.96
C SER A 121 -19.22 -28.27 -0.11
N ALA A 122 -19.43 -28.66 -1.36
CA ALA A 122 -18.51 -28.33 -2.47
C ALA A 122 -18.38 -26.82 -2.70
N CYS A 123 -19.51 -26.08 -2.70
CA CYS A 123 -19.48 -24.63 -2.87
C CYS A 123 -18.80 -23.90 -1.70
N LEU A 124 -19.06 -24.32 -0.46
CA LEU A 124 -18.44 -23.74 0.73
C LEU A 124 -16.95 -24.04 0.79
N GLU A 125 -16.52 -25.27 0.47
CA GLU A 125 -15.12 -25.65 0.39
C GLU A 125 -14.37 -24.79 -0.66
N LYS A 126 -14.93 -24.66 -1.86
CA LYS A 126 -14.36 -23.83 -2.92
C LYS A 126 -14.26 -22.35 -2.52
N LYS A 127 -15.27 -21.81 -1.80
CA LYS A 127 -15.22 -20.46 -1.25
C LYS A 127 -14.12 -20.33 -0.20
N GLN A 128 -14.04 -21.25 0.76
CA GLN A 128 -13.01 -21.23 1.81
C GLN A 128 -11.60 -21.27 1.22
N LEU A 129 -11.35 -22.09 0.19
CA LEU A 129 -10.06 -22.12 -0.49
C LEU A 129 -9.74 -20.80 -1.20
N ARG A 130 -10.72 -20.19 -1.87
CA ARG A 130 -10.56 -18.86 -2.47
C ARG A 130 -10.23 -17.78 -1.43
N ASP A 131 -11.02 -17.73 -0.36
CA ASP A 131 -10.86 -16.77 0.73
C ASP A 131 -9.49 -16.93 1.41
N ALA A 132 -9.04 -18.17 1.63
CA ALA A 132 -7.72 -18.47 2.19
C ALA A 132 -6.58 -17.99 1.28
N VAL A 133 -6.68 -18.17 -0.04
CA VAL A 133 -5.69 -17.69 -1.00
C VAL A 133 -5.64 -16.16 -1.01
N VAL A 134 -6.79 -15.48 -0.98
CA VAL A 134 -6.86 -14.01 -0.91
C VAL A 134 -6.25 -13.51 0.39
N GLN A 135 -6.62 -14.09 1.54
CA GLN A 135 -6.06 -13.72 2.84
C GLN A 135 -4.55 -13.95 2.90
N GLN A 136 -4.06 -15.07 2.36
CA GLN A 136 -2.63 -15.35 2.33
C GLN A 136 -1.88 -14.35 1.44
N ARG A 137 -2.45 -14.00 0.27
CA ARG A 137 -1.90 -12.97 -0.62
C ARG A 137 -1.84 -11.62 0.09
N ASP A 138 -2.92 -11.20 0.74
CA ASP A 138 -3.02 -9.91 1.41
C ASP A 138 -2.07 -9.86 2.63
N PHE A 139 -1.96 -10.96 3.39
CA PHE A 139 -0.99 -11.08 4.48
C PHE A 139 0.46 -10.99 3.97
N ILE A 140 0.80 -11.69 2.88
CA ILE A 140 2.13 -11.59 2.27
C ILE A 140 2.39 -10.17 1.80
N SER A 141 1.42 -9.51 1.16
CA SER A 141 1.52 -8.13 0.71
C SER A 141 1.75 -7.16 1.88
N ASP A 142 1.03 -7.33 2.98
CA ASP A 142 1.17 -6.51 4.19
C ASP A 142 2.53 -6.70 4.88
N VAL A 143 3.00 -7.95 4.97
CA VAL A 143 4.32 -8.25 5.55
C VAL A 143 5.43 -7.74 4.64
N PHE A 144 5.33 -7.99 3.32
CA PHE A 144 6.30 -7.50 2.34
C PHE A 144 6.33 -5.97 2.27
N GLY A 145 5.17 -5.31 2.32
CA GLY A 145 5.05 -3.85 2.28
C GLY A 145 5.71 -3.14 3.46
N LYS A 146 5.92 -3.82 4.59
CA LYS A 146 6.68 -3.29 5.74
C LYS A 146 8.19 -3.32 5.54
N TYR A 147 8.71 -4.22 4.69
CA TYR A 147 10.14 -4.43 4.49
C TYR A 147 10.62 -4.06 3.09
N VAL A 148 9.71 -3.97 2.12
CA VAL A 148 10.00 -3.61 0.73
C VAL A 148 9.01 -2.54 0.31
N PRO A 149 9.47 -1.41 -0.28
CA PRO A 149 8.57 -0.38 -0.79
C PRO A 149 7.52 -0.97 -1.75
N GLU A 150 6.26 -0.55 -1.62
CA GLU A 150 5.14 -1.12 -2.41
C GLU A 150 5.39 -1.05 -3.92
N SER A 151 6.00 0.04 -4.38
CA SER A 151 6.38 0.23 -5.78
C SER A 151 7.40 -0.81 -6.26
N VAL A 152 8.34 -1.20 -5.39
CA VAL A 152 9.33 -2.26 -5.68
C VAL A 152 8.66 -3.62 -5.65
N ALA A 153 7.80 -3.90 -4.64
CA ALA A 153 7.06 -5.16 -4.55
C ALA A 153 6.17 -5.37 -5.79
N ARG A 154 5.48 -4.33 -6.25
CA ARG A 154 4.66 -4.37 -7.47
C ARG A 154 5.51 -4.66 -8.71
N ALA A 155 6.62 -3.95 -8.89
CA ALA A 155 7.52 -4.16 -10.02
C ALA A 155 8.13 -5.58 -10.04
N VAL A 156 8.44 -6.16 -8.86
CA VAL A 156 8.91 -7.55 -8.73
C VAL A 156 7.83 -8.53 -9.18
N VAL A 157 6.58 -8.32 -8.79
CA VAL A 157 5.45 -9.19 -9.20
C VAL A 157 5.19 -9.10 -10.70
N GLU A 158 5.18 -7.88 -11.27
CA GLU A 158 4.96 -7.67 -12.71
C GLU A 158 6.08 -8.27 -13.58
N GLN A 159 7.29 -8.36 -13.07
CA GLN A 159 8.46 -8.92 -13.76
C GLN A 159 8.81 -10.36 -13.33
N ASN A 160 7.84 -11.12 -12.78
CA ASN A 160 8.02 -12.53 -12.39
C ASN A 160 9.23 -12.77 -11.46
N GLY A 161 9.47 -11.87 -10.52
CA GLY A 161 10.49 -12.05 -9.47
C GLY A 161 11.90 -11.55 -9.80
N ALA A 162 12.17 -11.07 -11.02
CA ALA A 162 13.50 -10.60 -11.41
C ALA A 162 13.44 -9.15 -11.93
N LEU A 163 13.88 -8.20 -11.11
CA LEU A 163 14.10 -6.83 -11.59
C LEU A 163 15.46 -6.77 -12.30
N ALA A 164 15.45 -6.55 -13.61
CA ALA A 164 16.66 -6.26 -14.36
C ALA A 164 17.27 -4.93 -13.89
N PRO A 165 18.59 -4.79 -13.80
CA PRO A 165 19.23 -3.54 -13.46
C PRO A 165 18.83 -2.42 -14.43
N ILE A 166 18.36 -1.29 -13.89
CA ILE A 166 17.93 -0.12 -14.67
C ILE A 166 18.95 0.99 -14.48
N ARG A 167 19.49 1.52 -15.58
CA ARG A 167 20.33 2.73 -15.59
C ARG A 167 19.44 3.92 -15.92
N THR A 168 19.39 4.89 -15.02
CA THR A 168 18.59 6.10 -15.20
C THR A 168 19.15 7.28 -14.42
N VAL A 169 18.68 8.49 -14.72
CA VAL A 169 18.91 9.66 -13.88
C VAL A 169 17.87 9.66 -12.77
N ALA A 170 18.32 9.75 -11.52
CA ALA A 170 17.45 9.82 -10.36
C ALA A 170 17.84 10.99 -9.47
N THR A 171 16.92 11.48 -8.66
CA THR A 171 17.22 12.36 -7.54
C THR A 171 17.32 11.55 -6.28
N ILE A 172 18.42 11.72 -5.59
CA ILE A 172 18.75 11.07 -4.33
C ILE A 172 18.61 12.09 -3.21
N LEU A 173 17.88 11.73 -2.19
CA LEU A 173 17.73 12.50 -0.96
C LEU A 173 18.28 11.65 0.18
N TYR A 174 19.28 12.17 0.88
CA TYR A 174 19.88 11.53 2.05
C TYR A 174 19.53 12.34 3.29
N THR A 175 19.02 11.71 4.34
CA THR A 175 18.66 12.38 5.59
C THR A 175 19.45 11.83 6.76
N ASP A 176 19.71 12.66 7.77
CA ASP A 176 20.31 12.28 9.05
C ASP A 176 19.77 13.16 10.17
N ILE A 177 19.68 12.65 11.40
CA ILE A 177 19.28 13.45 12.56
C ILE A 177 20.51 14.18 13.13
N ALA A 178 20.46 15.51 13.18
CA ALA A 178 21.56 16.32 13.67
C ALA A 178 21.86 15.99 15.17
N GLY A 179 23.09 15.56 15.44
CA GLY A 179 23.53 15.27 16.82
C GLY A 179 22.98 13.99 17.44
N PHE A 180 22.36 13.11 16.63
CA PHE A 180 21.77 11.86 17.13
C PHE A 180 22.70 11.02 17.98
N THR A 181 23.95 10.82 17.59
CA THR A 181 24.93 10.01 18.35
C THR A 181 25.10 10.52 19.79
N MET A 182 25.25 11.83 19.97
CA MET A 182 25.40 12.43 21.31
C MET A 182 24.10 12.34 22.12
N ALA A 183 22.95 12.53 21.45
CA ALA A 183 21.65 12.40 22.10
C ALA A 183 21.42 10.94 22.55
N ALA A 184 21.69 9.98 21.67
CA ALA A 184 21.52 8.55 21.95
C ALA A 184 22.44 8.05 23.09
N GLU A 185 23.65 8.56 23.21
CA GLU A 185 24.56 8.22 24.35
C GLU A 185 23.98 8.62 25.70
N SER A 186 23.15 9.65 25.75
CA SER A 186 22.54 10.15 27.02
C SER A 186 21.18 9.53 27.32
N MET A 187 20.62 8.71 26.42
CA MET A 187 19.29 8.11 26.51
C MET A 187 19.36 6.61 26.79
N SER A 188 18.29 6.06 27.41
CA SER A 188 18.12 4.61 27.42
C SER A 188 17.81 4.06 26.02
N PRO A 189 18.19 2.81 25.71
CA PRO A 189 17.84 2.19 24.42
C PRO A 189 16.34 2.27 24.08
N ASP A 190 15.47 2.03 25.06
CA ASP A 190 14.03 2.08 24.88
C ASP A 190 13.54 3.49 24.53
N ALA A 191 14.14 4.54 25.13
CA ALA A 191 13.81 5.93 24.81
C ALA A 191 14.27 6.31 23.39
N VAL A 192 15.44 5.82 22.95
CA VAL A 192 15.91 6.00 21.56
C VAL A 192 14.94 5.33 20.58
N PHE A 193 14.53 4.08 20.84
CA PHE A 193 13.54 3.39 20.00
C PHE A 193 12.19 4.10 19.97
N GLY A 194 11.70 4.58 21.12
CA GLY A 194 10.47 5.36 21.22
C GLY A 194 10.52 6.62 20.35
N MET A 195 11.61 7.37 20.45
CA MET A 195 11.84 8.59 19.66
C MET A 195 11.90 8.30 18.16
N LEU A 196 12.65 7.28 17.72
CA LEU A 196 12.74 6.90 16.31
C LEU A 196 11.40 6.41 15.75
N ASN A 197 10.60 5.67 16.56
CA ASN A 197 9.28 5.20 16.19
C ASN A 197 8.24 6.33 16.05
N GLU A 198 8.46 7.50 16.67
CA GLU A 198 7.66 8.70 16.43
C GLU A 198 8.19 9.52 15.26
N TYR A 199 9.51 9.59 15.10
CA TYR A 199 10.19 10.38 14.06
C TYR A 199 9.98 9.80 12.67
N PHE A 200 10.32 8.51 12.45
CA PHE A 200 10.29 7.92 11.13
C PHE A 200 8.91 7.99 10.46
N PRO A 201 7.80 7.62 11.09
CA PRO A 201 6.49 7.76 10.45
C PRO A 201 6.17 9.20 10.02
N ALA A 202 6.57 10.19 10.82
CA ALA A 202 6.31 11.58 10.53
C ALA A 202 7.10 12.12 9.31
N VAL A 203 8.33 11.65 9.10
CA VAL A 203 9.17 12.08 7.96
C VAL A 203 9.02 11.20 6.72
N ILE A 204 8.58 9.96 6.89
CA ILE A 204 8.30 9.02 5.79
C ILE A 204 7.05 9.44 5.01
N GLU A 205 6.03 9.88 5.70
CA GLU A 205 4.76 10.27 5.08
C GLU A 205 4.94 11.33 3.96
N PRO A 206 5.62 12.48 4.18
CA PRO A 206 5.87 13.43 3.10
C PRO A 206 6.78 12.89 1.99
N ILE A 207 7.70 11.96 2.27
CA ILE A 207 8.49 11.29 1.24
C ILE A 207 7.57 10.51 0.29
N HIS A 208 6.66 9.70 0.83
CA HIS A 208 5.72 8.91 0.04
C HIS A 208 4.72 9.78 -0.72
N GLN A 209 4.19 10.83 -0.10
CA GLN A 209 3.26 11.78 -0.74
C GLN A 209 3.86 12.45 -1.97
N HIS A 210 5.18 12.61 -2.01
CA HIS A 210 5.92 13.17 -3.15
C HIS A 210 6.59 12.11 -4.04
N GLY A 211 6.17 10.83 -3.94
CA GLY A 211 6.65 9.76 -4.82
C GLY A 211 8.09 9.29 -4.53
N GLY A 212 8.65 9.63 -3.37
CA GLY A 212 9.94 9.14 -2.90
C GLY A 212 9.85 7.69 -2.41
N VAL A 213 10.89 6.92 -2.68
CA VAL A 213 11.02 5.52 -2.26
C VAL A 213 12.21 5.39 -1.32
N ILE A 214 11.95 4.90 -0.10
CA ILE A 214 13.00 4.67 0.88
C ILE A 214 13.70 3.37 0.52
N ASN A 215 14.97 3.44 0.15
CA ASN A 215 15.77 2.27 -0.22
C ASN A 215 16.43 1.61 0.97
N GLN A 216 16.84 2.41 1.96
CA GLN A 216 17.60 1.90 3.10
C GLN A 216 17.52 2.83 4.29
N PHE A 217 17.43 2.23 5.50
CA PHE A 217 17.71 2.89 6.76
C PHE A 217 19.15 2.56 7.20
N GLN A 218 19.88 3.56 7.66
CA GLN A 218 21.25 3.42 8.17
C GLN A 218 21.32 4.10 9.55
N GLY A 219 20.85 3.38 10.59
CA GLY A 219 20.65 3.98 11.91
C GLY A 219 19.51 4.97 11.90
N ASP A 220 19.82 6.24 12.12
CA ASP A 220 18.90 7.38 12.05
C ASP A 220 18.85 8.04 10.66
N ALA A 221 19.70 7.62 9.73
CA ALA A 221 19.74 8.11 8.36
C ALA A 221 18.85 7.31 7.41
N MET A 222 18.36 7.98 6.37
CA MET A 222 17.59 7.35 5.29
C MET A 222 18.17 7.71 3.92
N LEU A 223 18.25 6.69 3.04
CA LEU A 223 18.48 6.84 1.61
C LEU A 223 17.15 6.77 0.88
N VAL A 224 16.78 7.83 0.21
CA VAL A 224 15.53 7.98 -0.55
C VAL A 224 15.84 8.25 -2.02
N THR A 225 15.08 7.63 -2.92
CA THR A 225 15.19 7.87 -4.36
C THR A 225 13.87 8.36 -4.95
N PHE A 226 13.99 9.21 -5.97
CA PHE A 226 12.87 9.69 -6.80
C PHE A 226 13.18 9.34 -8.25
N ASN A 227 12.19 8.98 -9.06
CA ASN A 227 12.28 8.46 -10.41
C ASN A 227 12.67 6.96 -10.48
N ILE A 228 12.65 6.24 -9.36
CA ILE A 228 12.97 4.81 -9.27
C ILE A 228 12.09 4.19 -8.17
N PRO A 229 11.46 3.03 -8.40
CA PRO A 229 11.40 2.23 -9.62
C PRO A 229 10.39 2.78 -10.64
N VAL A 230 9.54 3.71 -10.24
CA VAL A 230 8.52 4.34 -11.09
C VAL A 230 9.09 5.62 -11.67
N ALA A 231 8.97 5.77 -12.99
CA ALA A 231 9.44 6.97 -13.68
C ALA A 231 8.60 8.20 -13.30
N ASP A 232 9.30 9.28 -12.98
CA ASP A 232 8.73 10.57 -12.63
C ASP A 232 9.58 11.70 -13.22
N ASN A 233 9.01 12.46 -14.16
CA ASN A 233 9.69 13.59 -14.80
C ASN A 233 9.84 14.82 -13.89
N ARG A 234 9.18 14.84 -12.72
CA ARG A 234 9.29 15.89 -11.70
C ARG A 234 10.06 15.45 -10.45
N HIS A 235 10.88 14.43 -10.59
CA HIS A 235 11.60 13.81 -9.47
C HIS A 235 12.47 14.80 -8.66
N ALA A 236 13.07 15.80 -9.30
CA ALA A 236 13.85 16.84 -8.62
C ALA A 236 12.95 17.77 -7.80
N ASP A 237 11.84 18.26 -8.39
CA ASP A 237 10.86 19.08 -7.68
C ASP A 237 10.27 18.33 -6.49
N ASN A 238 9.92 17.05 -6.67
CA ASN A 238 9.32 16.22 -5.65
C ASN A 238 10.28 15.95 -4.49
N ALA A 239 11.56 15.79 -4.75
CA ALA A 239 12.58 15.68 -3.71
C ALA A 239 12.69 16.97 -2.86
N LEU A 240 12.66 18.15 -3.49
CA LEU A 240 12.69 19.43 -2.77
C LEU A 240 11.42 19.67 -1.96
N ARG A 241 10.24 19.28 -2.48
CA ARG A 241 8.98 19.37 -1.74
C ARG A 241 8.97 18.46 -0.52
N ALA A 242 9.44 17.21 -0.66
CA ALA A 242 9.60 16.28 0.46
C ALA A 242 10.56 16.86 1.52
N ALA A 243 11.72 17.37 1.11
CA ALA A 243 12.69 17.97 2.02
C ALA A 243 12.10 19.15 2.80
N ARG A 244 11.35 20.03 2.16
CA ARG A 244 10.67 21.16 2.84
C ARG A 244 9.64 20.69 3.84
N ALA A 245 8.83 19.72 3.47
CA ALA A 245 7.83 19.15 4.39
C ALA A 245 8.48 18.49 5.61
N ILE A 246 9.58 17.76 5.42
CA ILE A 246 10.38 17.20 6.52
C ILE A 246 10.87 18.32 7.44
N GLN A 247 11.46 19.38 6.90
CA GLN A 247 11.96 20.51 7.70
C GLN A 247 10.82 21.16 8.52
N THR A 248 9.68 21.40 7.90
CA THR A 248 8.52 21.97 8.63
C THR A 248 8.11 21.07 9.79
N ILE A 249 7.97 19.76 9.56
CA ILE A 249 7.56 18.80 10.59
C ILE A 249 8.58 18.73 11.74
N THR A 250 9.87 18.69 11.44
CA THR A 250 10.91 18.56 12.47
C THR A 250 11.15 19.84 13.26
N HIS A 251 10.87 21.02 12.67
CA HIS A 251 10.91 22.28 13.38
C HIS A 251 9.69 22.54 14.27
N GLU A 252 8.52 22.07 13.88
CA GLU A 252 7.25 22.33 14.57
C GLU A 252 6.91 21.27 15.64
N ARG A 253 7.51 20.08 15.56
CA ARG A 253 7.15 18.93 16.39
C ARG A 253 8.31 18.43 17.24
N THR A 254 8.00 17.95 18.44
CA THR A 254 8.93 17.16 19.28
C THR A 254 8.62 15.67 19.14
N PHE A 255 9.64 14.84 19.31
CA PHE A 255 9.56 13.38 19.22
C PHE A 255 10.02 12.78 20.56
N ALA A 256 9.14 12.07 21.23
CA ALA A 256 9.31 11.65 22.63
C ALA A 256 9.73 12.82 23.55
N GLY A 257 9.21 14.04 23.28
CA GLY A 257 9.55 15.24 24.03
C GLY A 257 10.87 15.92 23.65
N ILE A 258 11.57 15.44 22.61
CA ILE A 258 12.86 15.96 22.15
C ILE A 258 12.68 16.68 20.82
N SER A 259 13.23 17.90 20.71
CA SER A 259 13.31 18.61 19.43
C SER A 259 14.44 18.02 18.59
N LEU A 260 14.13 17.56 17.40
CA LEU A 260 15.09 17.00 16.45
C LEU A 260 15.23 17.91 15.24
N ASN A 261 16.47 18.08 14.78
CA ASN A 261 16.74 18.74 13.51
C ASN A 261 17.21 17.71 12.49
N THR A 262 16.69 17.76 11.26
CA THR A 262 17.04 16.83 10.20
C THR A 262 17.92 17.52 9.16
N ARG A 263 19.10 16.96 8.90
CA ARG A 263 19.95 17.38 7.81
C ARG A 263 19.60 16.59 6.56
N ILE A 264 19.59 17.28 5.42
CA ILE A 264 19.21 16.68 4.13
C ILE A 264 20.23 17.09 3.07
N GLY A 265 20.71 16.10 2.31
CA GLY A 265 21.52 16.30 1.12
C GLY A 265 20.77 15.82 -0.11
N ILE A 266 20.62 16.67 -1.14
CA ILE A 266 19.90 16.34 -2.37
C ILE A 266 20.83 16.45 -3.57
N ASN A 267 20.89 15.39 -4.36
CA ASN A 267 21.68 15.35 -5.58
C ASN A 267 21.00 14.53 -6.66
N SER A 268 21.07 15.00 -7.91
CA SER A 268 20.57 14.28 -9.09
C SER A 268 21.71 13.83 -9.99
N GLY A 269 21.58 12.63 -10.54
CA GLY A 269 22.57 12.10 -11.46
C GLY A 269 22.30 10.67 -11.88
N GLU A 270 23.16 10.11 -12.73
CA GLU A 270 23.03 8.76 -13.24
C GLU A 270 23.30 7.73 -12.13
N VAL A 271 22.42 6.75 -12.03
CA VAL A 271 22.50 5.64 -11.10
C VAL A 271 22.10 4.32 -11.77
N ILE A 272 22.48 3.22 -11.16
CA ILE A 272 22.01 1.88 -11.50
C ILE A 272 21.18 1.40 -10.30
N ALA A 273 19.92 1.08 -10.56
CA ALA A 273 19.01 0.48 -9.60
C ALA A 273 18.77 -0.97 -9.95
N GLY A 274 18.76 -1.85 -8.97
CA GLY A 274 18.53 -3.27 -9.20
C GLY A 274 18.77 -4.13 -7.97
N ASN A 275 18.60 -5.41 -8.16
CA ASN A 275 18.83 -6.42 -7.14
C ASN A 275 20.32 -6.70 -6.97
N VAL A 276 20.81 -6.55 -5.74
CA VAL A 276 22.19 -6.90 -5.36
C VAL A 276 22.13 -7.91 -4.21
N GLY A 277 22.85 -9.00 -4.34
CA GLY A 277 22.88 -10.05 -3.34
C GLY A 277 23.13 -11.43 -3.93
N SER A 278 23.03 -12.46 -3.12
CA SER A 278 23.17 -13.86 -3.54
C SER A 278 22.08 -14.73 -2.90
N GLY A 279 21.47 -15.62 -3.70
CA GLY A 279 20.58 -16.68 -3.26
C GLY A 279 19.45 -16.20 -2.35
N GLU A 280 19.60 -16.40 -1.04
CA GLU A 280 18.56 -16.15 -0.04
C GLU A 280 18.48 -14.69 0.44
N ARG A 281 19.45 -13.82 0.09
CA ARG A 281 19.49 -12.40 0.48
C ARG A 281 19.69 -11.52 -0.74
N ILE A 282 18.61 -10.94 -1.21
CA ILE A 282 18.58 -9.97 -2.31
C ILE A 282 18.06 -8.65 -1.74
N ASN A 283 18.82 -7.57 -1.94
CA ASN A 283 18.39 -6.21 -1.64
C ASN A 283 18.20 -5.44 -2.94
N TYR A 284 17.04 -4.85 -3.14
CA TYR A 284 16.87 -3.82 -4.16
C TYR A 284 17.56 -2.55 -3.70
N THR A 285 18.52 -2.08 -4.44
CA THR A 285 19.33 -0.93 -4.06
C THR A 285 19.77 -0.11 -5.26
N VAL A 286 20.28 1.08 -4.98
CA VAL A 286 20.72 2.06 -5.96
C VAL A 286 22.21 2.34 -5.77
N HIS A 287 22.98 2.23 -6.83
CA HIS A 287 24.41 2.51 -6.85
C HIS A 287 24.75 3.59 -7.87
N GLY A 288 25.66 4.45 -7.51
CA GLY A 288 26.20 5.50 -8.41
C GLY A 288 26.91 6.59 -7.63
N ASP A 289 27.73 7.35 -8.34
CA ASP A 289 28.43 8.51 -7.77
C ASP A 289 27.42 9.56 -7.24
N ALA A 290 26.22 9.62 -7.84
CA ALA A 290 25.14 10.48 -7.41
C ALA A 290 24.66 10.19 -5.97
N VAL A 291 24.61 8.92 -5.56
CA VAL A 291 24.24 8.49 -4.20
C VAL A 291 25.27 8.96 -3.18
N ASN A 292 26.55 8.73 -3.49
CA ASN A 292 27.64 9.15 -2.61
C ASN A 292 27.70 10.69 -2.46
N LEU A 293 27.37 11.43 -3.49
CA LEU A 293 27.33 12.88 -3.43
C LEU A 293 26.19 13.37 -2.53
N ALA A 294 24.99 12.82 -2.63
CA ALA A 294 23.86 13.16 -1.76
C ALA A 294 24.22 12.97 -0.26
N ALA A 295 24.82 11.83 0.10
CA ALA A 295 25.27 11.56 1.45
C ALA A 295 26.33 12.56 1.94
N ARG A 296 27.23 13.00 1.05
CA ARG A 296 28.24 14.01 1.40
C ARG A 296 27.64 15.40 1.56
N LEU A 297 26.63 15.76 0.76
CA LEU A 297 25.90 17.01 0.93
C LEU A 297 25.19 17.06 2.27
N GLU A 298 24.61 15.93 2.70
CA GLU A 298 24.05 15.84 4.04
C GLU A 298 25.10 16.17 5.10
N GLN A 299 26.29 15.54 5.06
CA GLN A 299 27.36 15.80 6.02
C GLN A 299 27.88 17.26 5.99
N LEU A 300 27.91 17.88 4.81
CA LEU A 300 28.34 19.27 4.64
C LEU A 300 27.39 20.28 5.28
N ASN A 301 26.14 19.93 5.54
CA ASN A 301 25.22 20.79 6.32
C ASN A 301 25.83 21.21 7.67
N LYS A 302 26.58 20.29 8.33
CA LYS A 302 27.27 20.60 9.58
C LYS A 302 28.35 21.69 9.41
N GLN A 303 29.04 21.69 8.28
CA GLN A 303 30.13 22.65 8.01
C GLN A 303 29.59 24.03 7.67
N PHE A 304 28.46 24.09 6.93
CA PHE A 304 27.87 25.33 6.44
C PHE A 304 26.75 25.86 7.33
N ASP A 305 26.46 25.19 8.45
CA ASP A 305 25.35 25.52 9.36
C ASP A 305 24.03 25.65 8.64
N THR A 306 23.71 24.62 7.86
CA THR A 306 22.50 24.54 7.04
C THR A 306 21.75 23.24 7.34
N ASP A 307 20.47 23.19 6.97
CA ASP A 307 19.63 21.98 7.13
C ASP A 307 19.46 21.22 5.84
N VAL A 308 19.43 21.92 4.68
CA VAL A 308 19.22 21.29 3.38
C VAL A 308 20.18 21.83 2.35
N LEU A 309 21.05 20.97 1.83
CA LEU A 309 21.95 21.27 0.72
C LEU A 309 21.54 20.56 -0.57
N VAL A 310 21.55 21.30 -1.66
CA VAL A 310 21.14 20.86 -3.00
C VAL A 310 22.29 21.10 -3.99
N SER A 311 22.60 20.11 -4.82
CA SER A 311 23.59 20.25 -5.88
C SER A 311 23.05 21.03 -7.08
N GLU A 312 23.93 21.70 -7.83
CA GLU A 312 23.62 22.35 -9.11
C GLU A 312 22.93 21.37 -10.09
N SER A 313 23.40 20.11 -10.16
CA SER A 313 22.82 19.10 -11.03
C SER A 313 21.36 18.76 -10.70
N THR A 314 20.90 19.01 -9.48
CA THR A 314 19.49 18.90 -9.12
C THR A 314 18.73 20.15 -9.55
N ILE A 315 19.33 21.32 -9.37
CA ILE A 315 18.73 22.61 -9.74
C ILE A 315 18.45 22.67 -11.25
N ASP A 316 19.37 22.16 -12.06
CA ASP A 316 19.23 22.10 -13.53
C ASP A 316 18.02 21.27 -14.00
N LEU A 317 17.47 20.43 -13.13
CA LEU A 317 16.31 19.56 -13.40
C LEU A 317 14.99 20.07 -12.80
N LEU A 318 15.00 21.24 -12.14
CA LEU A 318 13.80 21.80 -11.51
C LEU A 318 12.90 22.44 -12.58
N HIS A 319 11.61 22.25 -12.41
CA HIS A 319 10.57 22.89 -13.23
C HIS A 319 9.90 24.04 -12.48
N ASP A 320 9.87 24.01 -11.15
CA ASP A 320 9.30 25.04 -10.30
C ASP A 320 10.40 25.95 -9.72
N GLN A 321 10.00 27.13 -9.26
CA GLN A 321 10.91 28.03 -8.57
C GLN A 321 10.97 27.76 -7.08
N TYR A 322 12.17 27.65 -6.54
CA TYR A 322 12.45 27.45 -5.13
C TYR A 322 13.36 28.54 -4.58
N ASN A 323 13.25 28.80 -3.29
CA ASN A 323 14.15 29.76 -2.63
C ASN A 323 15.50 29.08 -2.34
N LEU A 324 16.42 29.20 -3.28
CA LEU A 324 17.75 28.58 -3.25
C LEU A 324 18.81 29.65 -3.13
N SER A 325 19.62 29.59 -2.06
CA SER A 325 20.73 30.52 -1.82
C SER A 325 22.04 29.81 -2.16
N PRO A 326 22.88 30.39 -3.07
CA PRO A 326 24.17 29.81 -3.39
C PRO A 326 25.11 29.86 -2.19
N ILE A 327 25.70 28.71 -1.82
CA ILE A 327 26.72 28.61 -0.78
C ILE A 327 28.13 28.76 -1.39
N GLY A 328 28.32 28.19 -2.58
CA GLY A 328 29.60 28.20 -3.29
C GLY A 328 30.00 26.83 -3.82
N ASP A 329 31.29 26.71 -4.12
CA ASP A 329 31.85 25.46 -4.62
C ASP A 329 32.45 24.65 -3.44
N ALA A 330 31.95 23.44 -3.25
CA ALA A 330 32.43 22.51 -2.22
C ALA A 330 33.42 21.50 -2.82
N GLU A 331 34.58 21.35 -2.18
CA GLU A 331 35.50 20.26 -2.50
C GLU A 331 34.97 18.96 -1.87
N ILE A 332 34.67 18.00 -2.73
CA ILE A 332 34.12 16.71 -2.31
C ILE A 332 35.23 15.65 -2.36
N ARG A 333 35.55 15.04 -1.22
CA ARG A 333 36.59 13.98 -1.13
C ARG A 333 36.34 12.89 -2.17
N GLY A 334 37.33 12.66 -3.05
CA GLY A 334 37.24 11.68 -4.12
C GLY A 334 36.64 12.19 -5.43
N LYS A 335 36.23 13.46 -5.52
CA LYS A 335 35.94 14.14 -6.79
C LYS A 335 37.12 15.00 -7.24
N ARG A 336 37.38 15.02 -8.54
CA ARG A 336 38.45 15.87 -9.14
C ARG A 336 38.02 17.33 -9.33
N LYS A 337 36.71 17.58 -9.34
CA LYS A 337 36.12 18.91 -9.52
C LYS A 337 35.26 19.25 -8.32
N SER A 338 35.29 20.52 -7.91
CA SER A 338 34.32 21.06 -6.94
C SER A 338 32.90 20.96 -7.48
N VAL A 339 31.95 20.88 -6.55
CA VAL A 339 30.52 20.81 -6.84
C VAL A 339 29.88 22.11 -6.32
N ARG A 340 29.18 22.83 -7.17
CA ARG A 340 28.38 23.96 -6.73
C ARG A 340 27.17 23.52 -5.95
N ILE A 341 26.99 24.12 -4.78
CA ILE A 341 25.95 23.75 -3.80
C ILE A 341 25.13 24.98 -3.40
N HIS A 342 23.87 24.71 -3.10
CA HIS A 342 22.91 25.73 -2.70
C HIS A 342 22.17 25.24 -1.45
N GLN A 343 21.79 26.19 -0.60
CA GLN A 343 20.90 25.94 0.52
C GLN A 343 19.45 26.13 0.06
N LEU A 344 18.58 25.17 0.40
CA LEU A 344 17.14 25.34 0.31
C LEU A 344 16.64 26.03 1.59
N THR A 345 16.06 27.21 1.45
CA THR A 345 15.54 27.98 2.59
C THR A 345 14.02 27.82 2.73
N PRO A 346 13.46 27.89 3.96
CA PRO A 346 12.02 27.89 4.18
C PRO A 346 11.31 29.01 3.40
N SER A 347 10.06 28.79 3.01
CA SER A 347 9.28 29.72 2.15
C SER A 347 9.03 31.09 2.77
N ASP A 348 9.08 31.23 4.09
CA ASP A 348 8.72 32.46 4.79
C ASP A 348 9.83 33.52 4.84
N CYS A 349 11.00 33.20 4.33
CA CYS A 349 12.12 34.12 4.27
C CYS A 349 12.30 34.71 2.88
N ILE A 350 11.34 35.51 2.41
CA ILE A 350 11.51 36.39 1.26
C ILE A 350 12.05 37.76 1.76
N GLY A 351 13.39 37.91 1.84
CA GLY A 351 14.02 39.20 2.13
C GLY A 351 15.10 39.16 3.21
N ALA A 352 15.94 40.18 3.22
CA ALA A 352 17.17 40.35 3.98
C ALA A 352 17.08 40.31 5.53
N ASN A 353 15.93 39.95 6.12
CA ASN A 353 15.69 39.99 7.55
C ASN A 353 15.88 38.63 8.28
N CYS A 354 16.27 37.56 7.59
CA CYS A 354 16.43 36.24 8.22
C CYS A 354 17.69 36.10 9.11
N ARG A 355 18.67 36.98 8.99
CA ARG A 355 19.92 36.92 9.78
C ARG A 355 19.78 37.31 11.25
N SER A 356 18.70 37.99 11.65
CA SER A 356 18.51 38.45 13.03
C SER A 356 17.82 37.44 13.96
N ALA A 357 17.17 36.43 13.43
CA ALA A 357 16.49 35.42 14.25
C ALA A 357 17.41 34.30 14.76
N GLN A 358 18.59 34.12 14.15
CA GLN A 358 19.55 33.08 14.54
C GLN A 358 20.50 33.49 15.68
N SER A 359 20.63 34.79 15.97
CA SER A 359 21.55 35.26 17.02
C SER A 359 20.95 35.31 18.44
N SER A 360 19.71 34.90 18.65
CA SER A 360 19.05 34.92 19.95
C SER A 360 18.86 33.50 20.56
N ARG A 361 19.55 32.48 20.02
CA ARG A 361 19.56 31.11 20.58
C ARG A 361 21.00 30.65 20.81
N THR A 362 21.71 31.36 21.69
CA THR A 362 22.88 30.88 22.44
C THR A 362 22.53 30.76 23.90
#